data_5e9962d2fa75ad960f8e54c3956d45ae
#
_entry.id   5e9962d2fa75ad960f8e54c3956d45ae
#
_cell.length_a   1.000
_cell.length_b   1.000
_cell.length_c   1.000
_cell.angle_alpha   90.00
_cell.angle_beta   90.00
_cell.angle_gamma   90.00
#
_symmetry.space_group_name_H-M   'P 1'
#
loop_
_entity.id
_entity.type
_entity.pdbx_description
1 polymer ?
#
loop_
_entity_poly.entity_id
_entity_poly.type
_entity_poly.pdbx_seq_one_letter_code
_entity_poly.pdbx_strand_id
1 'polypeptide(L)'
;MKTIFISTILSISTLTSIAQVSTPLPRREGPEVGLGSDIVSSYIWRGQDLGGVSLQPTLGLEYKGISLSAWGSVGLADPADTKEFDITLGYTIGGLNIGITDYWFNAGLDPQDRYFKYYAHGTNHVFEANIGYDFGVVSAQWYTNISGNDGVNKDGKRAYSSYFEVAAPFKLATCDWTATIGAVPYATDFYGTNGFAVTNLAVRASKDIKVTDSFSIPIFGEVSANPCSQKAYLVVGMSLGL
;
A
#
# COMPACT_ATOMS: atom_id res chain seq x y z
N MET A 1 21.72 30.90 -8.44
CA MET A 1 20.32 30.47 -8.26
C MET A 1 20.34 28.93 -8.20
N LYS A 2 20.15 28.36 -7.02
CA LYS A 2 20.05 26.89 -6.88
C LYS A 2 18.62 26.49 -7.20
N THR A 3 18.43 25.86 -8.35
CA THR A 3 17.14 25.29 -8.74
C THR A 3 16.90 24.06 -7.88
N ILE A 4 15.97 24.14 -6.95
CA ILE A 4 15.51 23.01 -6.16
C ILE A 4 14.57 22.24 -7.08
N PHE A 5 15.05 21.11 -7.63
CA PHE A 5 14.21 20.16 -8.33
C PHE A 5 13.47 19.34 -7.25
N ILE A 6 12.17 19.52 -7.15
CA ILE A 6 11.30 18.68 -6.35
C ILE A 6 11.20 17.36 -7.10
N SER A 7 11.91 16.35 -6.62
CA SER A 7 11.74 14.96 -7.07
C SER A 7 10.34 14.51 -6.66
N THR A 8 9.55 14.06 -7.62
CA THR A 8 8.28 13.39 -7.36
C THR A 8 8.59 12.13 -6.56
N ILE A 9 8.37 12.18 -5.26
CA ILE A 9 8.52 11.02 -4.39
C ILE A 9 7.36 10.08 -4.71
N LEU A 10 7.73 8.91 -5.15
CA LEU A 10 6.84 7.78 -5.32
C LEU A 10 6.17 7.52 -3.96
N SER A 11 4.88 7.79 -3.86
CA SER A 11 4.07 7.42 -2.69
C SER A 11 4.10 5.90 -2.60
N ILE A 12 4.93 5.36 -1.70
CA ILE A 12 4.88 3.95 -1.34
C ILE A 12 3.74 3.79 -0.31
N SER A 13 2.56 4.22 -0.67
CA SER A 13 1.35 3.83 0.03
C SER A 13 1.01 2.44 -0.48
N THR A 14 1.11 1.43 0.40
CA THR A 14 0.71 0.04 0.16
C THR A 14 0.74 -0.29 -1.32
N LEU A 15 1.74 -1.01 -1.79
CA LEU A 15 2.06 -1.31 -3.20
C LEU A 15 0.83 -1.59 -4.08
N THR A 16 -0.08 -0.64 -4.20
CA THR A 16 -0.90 -0.54 -5.39
C THR A 16 0.03 0.06 -6.42
N SER A 17 0.56 -0.79 -7.26
CA SER A 17 1.47 -0.45 -8.35
C SER A 17 0.81 0.60 -9.23
N ILE A 18 0.97 1.87 -8.88
CA ILE A 18 0.72 2.92 -9.85
C ILE A 18 1.91 2.84 -10.80
N ALA A 19 1.72 2.16 -11.91
CA ALA A 19 2.61 2.31 -13.04
C ALA A 19 2.53 3.77 -13.49
N GLN A 20 3.32 4.63 -12.85
CA GLN A 20 3.62 5.91 -13.44
C GLN A 20 4.46 5.61 -14.68
N VAL A 21 3.92 5.91 -15.86
CA VAL A 21 4.72 6.06 -17.07
C VAL A 21 5.61 7.29 -16.84
N SER A 22 6.65 7.10 -16.05
CA SER A 22 7.72 8.06 -15.91
C SER A 22 8.64 7.88 -17.11
N THR A 23 8.78 8.93 -17.91
CA THR A 23 9.96 9.07 -18.78
C THR A 23 11.20 8.78 -17.91
N PRO A 24 12.13 7.92 -18.37
CA PRO A 24 13.32 7.60 -17.58
C PRO A 24 14.09 8.90 -17.31
N LEU A 25 14.06 9.38 -16.09
CA LEU A 25 14.98 10.43 -15.66
C LEU A 25 16.41 9.86 -15.70
N PRO A 26 17.43 10.67 -15.97
CA PRO A 26 18.80 10.20 -15.96
C PRO A 26 19.10 9.59 -14.59
N ARG A 27 19.48 8.31 -14.60
CA ARG A 27 19.76 7.50 -13.41
C ARG A 27 20.81 8.21 -12.55
N ARG A 28 20.44 8.65 -11.37
CA ARG A 28 21.40 9.18 -10.40
C ARG A 28 22.33 8.05 -9.96
N GLU A 29 23.63 8.31 -9.87
CA GLU A 29 24.63 7.29 -9.52
C GLU A 29 24.66 6.93 -8.02
N GLY A 30 23.80 7.53 -7.18
CA GLY A 30 23.78 7.36 -5.74
C GLY A 30 22.45 6.83 -5.19
N PRO A 31 22.41 6.46 -3.90
CA PRO A 31 21.16 6.12 -3.22
C PRO A 31 20.21 7.31 -3.19
N GLU A 32 18.93 7.05 -3.36
CA GLU A 32 17.85 8.03 -3.30
C GLU A 32 17.08 7.84 -1.98
N VAL A 33 16.87 8.94 -1.25
CA VAL A 33 16.07 8.97 -0.02
C VAL A 33 14.82 9.76 -0.28
N GLY A 34 13.67 9.20 0.08
CA GLY A 34 12.37 9.84 -0.02
C GLY A 34 11.70 9.96 1.34
N LEU A 35 11.07 11.09 1.60
CA LEU A 35 10.22 11.32 2.76
C LEU A 35 8.87 11.85 2.26
N GLY A 36 7.79 11.24 2.71
CA GLY A 36 6.45 11.66 2.34
C GLY A 36 5.43 11.36 3.43
N SER A 37 4.23 11.85 3.25
CA SER A 37 3.10 11.49 4.08
C SER A 37 1.80 11.71 3.31
N ASP A 38 0.90 10.73 3.39
CA ASP A 38 -0.48 10.90 2.92
C ASP A 38 -1.39 11.30 4.08
N ILE A 39 -2.38 12.14 3.78
CA ILE A 39 -3.54 12.39 4.63
C ILE A 39 -4.73 11.83 3.87
N VAL A 40 -5.45 10.89 4.47
CA VAL A 40 -6.57 10.20 3.84
C VAL A 40 -7.84 10.32 4.69
N SER A 41 -9.00 10.37 4.03
CA SER A 41 -10.30 10.43 4.72
C SER A 41 -10.69 9.11 5.38
N SER A 42 -10.13 7.99 4.89
CA SER A 42 -10.32 6.65 5.44
C SER A 42 -9.15 5.77 5.03
N TYR A 43 -8.75 4.86 5.90
CA TYR A 43 -7.74 3.87 5.60
C TYR A 43 -8.42 2.59 5.10
N ILE A 44 -8.47 2.43 3.79
CA ILE A 44 -9.01 1.23 3.13
C ILE A 44 -7.86 0.46 2.49
N TRP A 45 -7.69 -0.80 2.87
CA TRP A 45 -6.62 -1.66 2.37
C TRP A 45 -7.18 -2.95 1.80
N ARG A 46 -6.95 -3.21 0.49
CA ARG A 46 -7.44 -4.41 -0.24
C ARG A 46 -8.95 -4.66 -0.05
N GLY A 47 -9.75 -3.57 0.03
CA GLY A 47 -11.19 -3.62 0.30
C GLY A 47 -11.57 -3.86 1.77
N GLN A 48 -10.62 -3.79 2.70
CA GLN A 48 -10.85 -3.83 4.13
C GLN A 48 -10.78 -2.42 4.72
N ASP A 49 -11.67 -2.10 5.63
CA ASP A 49 -11.72 -0.86 6.39
C ASP A 49 -10.87 -1.02 7.65
N LEU A 50 -9.75 -0.30 7.71
CA LEU A 50 -8.79 -0.35 8.82
C LEU A 50 -8.84 0.93 9.68
N GLY A 51 -9.59 1.95 9.25
CA GLY A 51 -9.76 3.15 10.04
C GLY A 51 -10.27 4.36 9.27
N GLY A 52 -10.58 5.42 10.01
CA GLY A 52 -11.06 6.70 9.50
C GLY A 52 -9.94 7.59 8.98
N VAL A 53 -10.09 8.90 9.25
CA VAL A 53 -9.11 9.92 8.84
C VAL A 53 -7.73 9.59 9.41
N SER A 54 -6.74 9.41 8.55
CA SER A 54 -5.42 8.93 8.95
C SER A 54 -4.28 9.75 8.35
N LEU A 55 -3.18 9.84 9.10
CA LEU A 55 -1.88 10.32 8.65
C LEU A 55 -0.98 9.13 8.38
N GLN A 56 -0.37 9.09 7.19
CA GLN A 56 0.37 7.92 6.70
C GLN A 56 1.78 8.32 6.23
N PRO A 57 2.74 8.50 7.17
CA PRO A 57 4.12 8.85 6.83
C PRO A 57 4.86 7.69 6.16
N THR A 58 5.77 8.05 5.25
CA THR A 58 6.67 7.12 4.55
C THR A 58 8.09 7.66 4.55
N LEU A 59 9.06 6.80 4.85
CA LEU A 59 10.48 7.02 4.63
C LEU A 59 11.00 5.89 3.72
N GLY A 60 11.66 6.24 2.63
CA GLY A 60 12.18 5.29 1.65
C GLY A 60 13.64 5.51 1.32
N LEU A 61 14.34 4.44 1.01
CA LEU A 61 15.68 4.42 0.47
C LEU A 61 15.69 3.49 -0.75
N GLU A 62 16.20 3.97 -1.86
CA GLU A 62 16.35 3.15 -3.07
C GLU A 62 17.78 3.23 -3.62
N TYR A 63 18.34 2.08 -4.02
CA TYR A 63 19.62 1.99 -4.70
C TYR A 63 19.69 0.78 -5.62
N LYS A 64 19.91 1.02 -6.91
CA LYS A 64 20.08 -0.03 -7.95
C LYS A 64 18.95 -1.07 -7.97
N GLY A 65 17.73 -0.63 -7.76
CA GLY A 65 16.54 -1.48 -7.73
C GLY A 65 16.26 -2.14 -6.38
N ILE A 66 17.15 -2.05 -5.39
CA ILE A 66 16.87 -2.44 -4.01
C ILE A 66 16.18 -1.27 -3.34
N SER A 67 15.08 -1.52 -2.67
CA SER A 67 14.34 -0.55 -1.87
C SER A 67 14.18 -1.02 -0.44
N LEU A 68 14.28 -0.09 0.50
CA LEU A 68 13.93 -0.28 1.90
C LEU A 68 13.02 0.87 2.30
N SER A 69 11.85 0.55 2.83
CA SER A 69 10.91 1.57 3.28
C SER A 69 10.36 1.28 4.67
N ALA A 70 10.09 2.36 5.39
CA ALA A 70 9.27 2.36 6.60
C ALA A 70 8.01 3.18 6.29
N TRP A 71 6.86 2.59 6.55
CA TRP A 71 5.56 3.23 6.41
C TRP A 71 4.78 3.10 7.71
N GLY A 72 3.86 3.99 7.96
CA GLY A 72 2.98 3.86 9.10
C GLY A 72 1.62 4.48 8.84
N SER A 73 0.64 4.14 9.68
CA SER A 73 -0.69 4.74 9.68
C SER A 73 -1.15 5.01 11.11
N VAL A 74 -1.66 6.22 11.33
CA VAL A 74 -2.26 6.60 12.61
C VAL A 74 -3.57 7.32 12.36
N GLY A 75 -4.66 6.81 12.95
CA GLY A 75 -5.97 7.46 12.95
C GLY A 75 -5.92 8.78 13.72
N LEU A 76 -6.53 9.82 13.16
CA LEU A 76 -6.54 11.17 13.74
C LEU A 76 -7.80 11.45 14.56
N ALA A 77 -8.89 10.70 14.32
CA ALA A 77 -10.19 10.96 14.89
C ALA A 77 -10.61 9.92 15.95
N ASP A 78 -10.34 8.65 15.72
CA ASP A 78 -10.71 7.56 16.62
C ASP A 78 -9.46 6.85 17.17
N PRO A 79 -9.25 6.87 18.51
CA PRO A 79 -8.16 6.12 19.13
C PRO A 79 -8.23 4.60 18.91
N ALA A 80 -9.42 4.06 18.59
CA ALA A 80 -9.62 2.64 18.32
C ALA A 80 -9.23 2.22 16.90
N ASP A 81 -9.00 3.18 16.00
CA ASP A 81 -8.52 2.89 14.65
C ASP A 81 -7.20 2.10 14.70
N THR A 82 -7.01 1.23 13.73
CA THR A 82 -5.76 0.47 13.58
C THR A 82 -4.58 1.43 13.42
N LYS A 83 -3.56 1.22 14.25
CA LYS A 83 -2.25 1.82 14.04
C LYS A 83 -1.35 0.77 13.44
N GLU A 84 -0.53 1.19 12.49
CA GLU A 84 0.27 0.28 11.71
C GLU A 84 1.66 0.85 11.50
N PHE A 85 2.65 -0.04 11.52
CA PHE A 85 4.02 0.30 11.18
C PHE A 85 4.64 -0.86 10.40
N ASP A 86 5.07 -0.56 9.18
CA ASP A 86 5.57 -1.54 8.23
C ASP A 86 6.99 -1.27 7.84
N ILE A 87 7.76 -2.34 7.69
CA ILE A 87 9.08 -2.32 7.07
C ILE A 87 9.05 -3.21 5.83
N THR A 88 9.35 -2.62 4.68
CA THR A 88 9.39 -3.35 3.41
C THR A 88 10.79 -3.35 2.81
N LEU A 89 11.28 -4.53 2.45
CA LEU A 89 12.45 -4.72 1.60
C LEU A 89 12.00 -5.19 0.23
N GLY A 90 12.38 -4.48 -0.81
CA GLY A 90 12.00 -4.77 -2.18
C GLY A 90 13.19 -4.86 -3.13
N TYR A 91 12.97 -5.51 -4.27
CA TYR A 91 13.87 -5.48 -5.40
C TYR A 91 13.10 -5.44 -6.71
N THR A 92 13.46 -4.49 -7.56
CA THR A 92 12.84 -4.29 -8.88
C THR A 92 13.91 -4.36 -9.97
N ILE A 93 13.63 -5.17 -10.99
CA ILE A 93 14.47 -5.29 -12.19
C ILE A 93 13.60 -5.45 -13.43
N GLY A 94 13.72 -4.51 -14.37
CA GLY A 94 12.80 -4.45 -15.51
C GLY A 94 11.36 -4.28 -15.01
N GLY A 95 10.42 -5.12 -15.47
CA GLY A 95 9.06 -5.14 -14.96
C GLY A 95 8.85 -6.03 -13.73
N LEU A 96 9.82 -6.90 -13.36
CA LEU A 96 9.72 -7.80 -12.22
C LEU A 96 9.93 -7.02 -10.91
N ASN A 97 9.08 -7.24 -9.94
CA ASN A 97 9.26 -6.81 -8.55
C ASN A 97 9.03 -7.98 -7.59
N ILE A 98 9.85 -8.05 -6.56
CA ILE A 98 9.73 -8.99 -5.45
C ILE A 98 9.95 -8.24 -4.16
N GLY A 99 9.37 -8.70 -3.08
CA GLY A 99 9.55 -8.04 -1.78
C GLY A 99 9.10 -8.89 -0.61
N ILE A 100 9.42 -8.39 0.57
CA ILE A 100 8.93 -8.87 1.84
C ILE A 100 8.57 -7.67 2.71
N THR A 101 7.41 -7.73 3.35
CA THR A 101 6.93 -6.70 4.26
C THR A 101 6.69 -7.32 5.64
N ASP A 102 7.17 -6.66 6.65
CA ASP A 102 6.81 -6.88 8.06
C ASP A 102 5.74 -5.85 8.41
N TYR A 103 4.50 -6.28 8.52
CA TYR A 103 3.37 -5.49 9.01
C TYR A 103 3.29 -5.63 10.53
N TRP A 104 3.18 -4.53 11.25
CA TRP A 104 2.87 -4.55 12.68
C TRP A 104 1.58 -3.76 12.94
N PHE A 105 0.55 -4.48 13.37
CA PHE A 105 -0.76 -3.93 13.67
C PHE A 105 -0.94 -3.73 15.17
N ASN A 106 -1.42 -2.55 15.58
CA ASN A 106 -1.81 -2.24 16.95
C ASN A 106 -3.15 -1.52 16.94
N ALA A 107 -4.21 -2.24 17.23
CA ALA A 107 -5.55 -1.67 17.37
C ALA A 107 -5.75 -1.11 18.79
N GLY A 108 -6.20 0.15 18.89
CA GLY A 108 -6.58 0.77 20.14
C GLY A 108 -5.43 1.08 21.11
N LEU A 109 -4.17 1.04 20.66
CA LEU A 109 -2.99 1.26 21.52
C LEU A 109 -2.93 0.30 22.73
N ASP A 110 -3.19 -0.99 22.50
CA ASP A 110 -3.10 -2.00 23.55
C ASP A 110 -1.67 -2.00 24.16
N PRO A 111 -1.51 -1.75 25.47
CA PRO A 111 -0.20 -1.77 26.13
C PRO A 111 0.50 -3.14 26.08
N GLN A 112 -0.22 -4.22 25.78
CA GLN A 112 0.34 -5.56 25.60
C GLN A 112 0.94 -5.77 24.22
N ASP A 113 0.56 -4.93 23.24
CA ASP A 113 1.11 -4.94 21.90
C ASP A 113 2.50 -4.30 21.91
N ARG A 114 3.52 -5.15 21.84
CA ARG A 114 4.92 -4.72 21.87
C ARG A 114 5.55 -4.97 20.51
N TYR A 115 6.07 -3.94 19.88
CA TYR A 115 6.76 -4.04 18.59
C TYR A 115 7.85 -5.13 18.55
N PHE A 116 8.67 -5.26 19.57
CA PHE A 116 9.76 -6.26 19.60
C PHE A 116 9.31 -7.66 20.06
N LYS A 117 8.03 -7.95 20.02
CA LYS A 117 7.49 -9.27 20.39
C LYS A 117 7.33 -10.13 19.11
N TYR A 118 8.37 -10.86 18.74
CA TYR A 118 8.43 -11.70 17.53
C TYR A 118 8.20 -13.20 17.81
N TYR A 119 7.47 -13.56 18.85
CA TYR A 119 7.17 -14.96 19.17
C TYR A 119 6.17 -15.55 18.18
N ALA A 120 6.45 -16.76 17.66
CA ALA A 120 5.70 -17.43 16.61
C ALA A 120 4.17 -17.57 16.87
N HIS A 121 3.72 -17.52 18.13
CA HIS A 121 2.32 -17.69 18.51
C HIS A 121 1.81 -16.57 19.44
N GLY A 122 2.25 -15.36 19.23
CA GLY A 122 1.82 -14.26 20.10
C GLY A 122 2.34 -12.90 19.64
N THR A 123 2.81 -12.84 18.41
CA THR A 123 3.20 -11.59 17.73
C THR A 123 2.00 -10.97 17.04
N ASN A 124 1.98 -9.64 16.91
CA ASN A 124 1.08 -8.92 16.02
C ASN A 124 1.74 -8.58 14.68
N HIS A 125 2.97 -9.07 14.47
CA HIS A 125 3.63 -8.98 13.17
C HIS A 125 3.05 -9.98 12.18
N VAL A 126 2.92 -9.54 10.93
CA VAL A 126 2.59 -10.39 9.77
C VAL A 126 3.68 -10.20 8.74
N PHE A 127 4.32 -11.28 8.32
CA PHE A 127 5.33 -11.25 7.27
C PHE A 127 4.70 -11.70 5.95
N GLU A 128 4.65 -10.79 4.98
CA GLU A 128 4.11 -11.05 3.66
C GLU A 128 5.23 -11.02 2.62
N ALA A 129 5.30 -12.03 1.76
CA ALA A 129 6.12 -12.02 0.56
C ALA A 129 5.27 -11.64 -0.65
N ASN A 130 5.85 -10.89 -1.58
CA ASN A 130 5.18 -10.57 -2.83
C ASN A 130 6.06 -10.82 -4.05
N ILE A 131 5.41 -11.08 -5.16
CA ILE A 131 5.99 -11.11 -6.51
C ILE A 131 5.01 -10.47 -7.48
N GLY A 132 5.52 -9.67 -8.41
CA GLY A 132 4.69 -9.06 -9.43
C GLY A 132 5.45 -8.70 -10.68
N TYR A 133 4.69 -8.34 -11.70
CA TYR A 133 5.23 -7.90 -12.96
C TYR A 133 4.42 -6.74 -13.55
N ASP A 134 5.14 -5.71 -13.99
CA ASP A 134 4.60 -4.58 -14.72
C ASP A 134 4.79 -4.80 -16.22
N PHE A 135 3.68 -4.94 -16.95
CA PHE A 135 3.62 -5.09 -18.40
C PHE A 135 3.51 -3.73 -19.14
N GLY A 136 3.55 -2.63 -18.41
CA GLY A 136 3.41 -1.27 -18.93
C GLY A 136 1.95 -0.79 -19.07
N VAL A 137 1.06 -1.63 -19.59
CA VAL A 137 -0.37 -1.33 -19.74
C VAL A 137 -1.23 -1.90 -18.62
N VAL A 138 -0.69 -2.87 -17.91
CA VAL A 138 -1.30 -3.55 -16.77
C VAL A 138 -0.19 -4.11 -15.90
N SER A 139 -0.42 -4.14 -14.59
CA SER A 139 0.44 -4.84 -13.64
C SER A 139 -0.33 -5.97 -12.96
N ALA A 140 0.39 -7.01 -12.56
CA ALA A 140 -0.17 -8.12 -11.78
C ALA A 140 0.73 -8.37 -10.57
N GLN A 141 0.12 -8.57 -9.40
CA GLN A 141 0.81 -8.79 -8.13
C GLN A 141 0.21 -9.96 -7.39
N TRP A 142 1.05 -10.75 -6.76
CA TRP A 142 0.67 -11.81 -5.84
C TRP A 142 1.35 -11.58 -4.50
N TYR A 143 0.58 -11.72 -3.44
CA TYR A 143 0.99 -11.55 -2.06
C TYR A 143 0.65 -12.80 -1.25
N THR A 144 1.49 -13.17 -0.29
CA THR A 144 1.25 -14.31 0.59
C THR A 144 1.85 -14.05 1.97
N ASN A 145 1.04 -14.18 3.02
CA ASN A 145 1.51 -14.17 4.39
C ASN A 145 2.32 -15.45 4.67
N ILE A 146 3.60 -15.31 4.92
CA ILE A 146 4.53 -16.45 5.09
C ILE A 146 4.82 -16.75 6.56
N SER A 147 4.62 -15.80 7.46
CA SER A 147 4.90 -15.93 8.90
C SER A 147 4.11 -14.93 9.74
N GLY A 148 4.21 -15.03 11.07
CA GLY A 148 3.60 -14.11 12.02
C GLY A 148 2.13 -14.43 12.32
N ASN A 149 1.34 -13.39 12.60
CA ASN A 149 -0.08 -13.47 12.95
C ASN A 149 -0.95 -13.54 11.69
N ASP A 150 -0.74 -14.59 10.88
CA ASP A 150 -1.57 -14.87 9.73
C ASP A 150 -2.93 -15.44 10.15
N GLY A 151 -3.91 -15.37 9.27
CA GLY A 151 -5.21 -15.97 9.45
C GLY A 151 -5.20 -17.50 9.41
N VAL A 152 -6.34 -18.08 9.75
CA VAL A 152 -6.59 -19.51 9.63
C VAL A 152 -7.56 -19.84 8.49
N ASN A 153 -7.40 -21.05 7.94
CA ASN A 153 -8.30 -21.60 6.94
C ASN A 153 -9.51 -22.32 7.60
N LYS A 154 -10.35 -22.94 6.80
CA LYS A 154 -11.55 -23.70 7.29
C LYS A 154 -11.23 -24.82 8.26
N ASP A 155 -10.02 -25.36 8.22
CA ASP A 155 -9.56 -26.44 9.11
C ASP A 155 -8.89 -25.93 10.38
N GLY A 156 -8.90 -24.60 10.62
CA GLY A 156 -8.23 -23.97 11.74
C GLY A 156 -6.69 -23.99 11.66
N LYS A 157 -6.13 -24.25 10.48
CA LYS A 157 -4.69 -24.22 10.23
C LYS A 157 -4.29 -22.89 9.63
N ARG A 158 -3.01 -22.51 9.77
CA ARG A 158 -2.47 -21.33 9.09
C ARG A 158 -2.91 -21.28 7.64
N ALA A 159 -3.51 -20.16 7.23
CA ALA A 159 -4.06 -20.02 5.90
C ALA A 159 -3.01 -19.75 4.83
N TYR A 160 -1.86 -19.16 5.21
CA TYR A 160 -0.94 -18.52 4.25
C TYR A 160 -1.72 -17.53 3.39
N SER A 161 -2.47 -16.65 4.07
CA SER A 161 -3.43 -15.74 3.46
C SER A 161 -2.82 -15.05 2.26
N SER A 162 -3.46 -15.22 1.11
CA SER A 162 -2.91 -14.69 -0.15
C SER A 162 -3.91 -13.75 -0.81
N TYR A 163 -3.36 -12.80 -1.54
CA TYR A 163 -4.11 -11.82 -2.30
C TYR A 163 -3.47 -11.65 -3.67
N PHE A 164 -4.29 -11.60 -4.70
CA PHE A 164 -3.88 -11.34 -6.07
C PHE A 164 -4.53 -10.06 -6.56
N GLU A 165 -3.76 -9.22 -7.25
CA GLU A 165 -4.23 -7.95 -7.77
C GLU A 165 -3.79 -7.73 -9.20
N VAL A 166 -4.67 -7.13 -9.99
CA VAL A 166 -4.38 -6.59 -11.32
C VAL A 166 -4.78 -5.12 -11.34
N ALA A 167 -3.88 -4.26 -11.76
CA ALA A 167 -4.10 -2.84 -11.90
C ALA A 167 -3.79 -2.34 -13.31
N ALA A 168 -4.64 -1.45 -13.83
CA ALA A 168 -4.51 -0.86 -15.15
C ALA A 168 -4.49 0.67 -15.04
N PRO A 169 -3.35 1.33 -15.27
CA PRO A 169 -3.28 2.78 -15.34
C PRO A 169 -3.80 3.29 -16.67
N PHE A 170 -4.48 4.44 -16.67
CA PHE A 170 -4.91 5.13 -17.87
C PHE A 170 -5.04 6.64 -17.62
N LYS A 171 -5.11 7.41 -18.69
CA LYS A 171 -5.37 8.85 -18.60
C LYS A 171 -6.75 9.18 -19.12
N LEU A 172 -7.50 9.96 -18.34
CA LEU A 172 -8.80 10.46 -18.76
C LEU A 172 -8.92 11.93 -18.33
N ALA A 173 -9.23 12.79 -19.30
CA ALA A 173 -9.22 14.25 -19.15
C ALA A 173 -7.84 14.74 -18.65
N THR A 174 -7.79 15.41 -17.50
CA THR A 174 -6.56 15.99 -16.93
C THR A 174 -6.08 15.22 -15.69
N CYS A 175 -6.58 14.01 -15.48
CA CYS A 175 -6.25 13.17 -14.33
C CYS A 175 -5.56 11.88 -14.78
N ASP A 176 -4.73 11.36 -13.91
CA ASP A 176 -4.22 10.00 -13.98
C ASP A 176 -5.18 9.08 -13.24
N TRP A 177 -5.54 7.96 -13.87
CA TRP A 177 -6.49 7.00 -13.33
C TRP A 177 -5.86 5.64 -13.20
N THR A 178 -6.33 4.88 -12.22
CA THR A 178 -6.00 3.46 -12.07
C THR A 178 -7.26 2.68 -11.75
N ALA A 179 -7.54 1.63 -12.53
CA ALA A 179 -8.56 0.65 -12.21
C ALA A 179 -7.90 -0.59 -11.63
N THR A 180 -8.42 -1.09 -10.52
CA THR A 180 -7.85 -2.21 -9.78
C THR A 180 -8.91 -3.28 -9.52
N ILE A 181 -8.53 -4.54 -9.70
CA ILE A 181 -9.28 -5.70 -9.25
C ILE A 181 -8.39 -6.57 -8.39
N GLY A 182 -8.87 -6.93 -7.20
CA GLY A 182 -8.16 -7.79 -6.27
C GLY A 182 -9.02 -8.91 -5.74
N ALA A 183 -8.41 -10.08 -5.53
CA ALA A 183 -9.10 -11.28 -5.10
C ALA A 183 -8.26 -12.10 -4.12
N VAL A 184 -8.96 -12.79 -3.23
CA VAL A 184 -8.42 -13.77 -2.30
C VAL A 184 -8.71 -15.17 -2.88
N PRO A 185 -7.69 -16.03 -3.09
CA PRO A 185 -7.87 -17.28 -3.85
C PRO A 185 -8.56 -18.41 -3.07
N TYR A 186 -8.59 -18.34 -1.74
CA TYR A 186 -9.15 -19.37 -0.89
C TYR A 186 -9.60 -18.82 0.47
N ALA A 187 -10.19 -19.71 1.31
CA ALA A 187 -10.72 -19.33 2.61
C ALA A 187 -9.61 -18.89 3.58
N THR A 188 -9.79 -17.71 4.18
CA THR A 188 -8.96 -17.20 5.26
C THR A 188 -9.75 -16.19 6.09
N ASP A 189 -9.60 -16.20 7.39
CA ASP A 189 -10.21 -15.21 8.29
C ASP A 189 -9.47 -13.87 8.24
N PHE A 190 -8.19 -13.84 7.81
CA PHE A 190 -7.43 -12.61 7.61
C PHE A 190 -8.12 -11.64 6.63
N TYR A 191 -8.75 -12.15 5.58
CA TYR A 191 -9.57 -11.39 4.63
C TYR A 191 -11.07 -11.61 4.81
N GLY A 192 -11.51 -12.38 5.82
CA GLY A 192 -12.91 -12.69 6.05
C GLY A 192 -13.55 -13.49 4.92
N THR A 193 -12.79 -14.37 4.24
CA THR A 193 -13.29 -15.13 3.08
C THR A 193 -13.49 -16.60 3.38
N ASN A 194 -14.54 -17.18 2.78
CA ASN A 194 -14.88 -18.60 2.90
C ASN A 194 -14.45 -19.46 1.68
N GLY A 195 -13.70 -18.87 0.76
CA GLY A 195 -13.24 -19.48 -0.49
C GLY A 195 -12.68 -18.39 -1.39
N PHE A 196 -12.63 -18.65 -2.70
CA PHE A 196 -12.31 -17.59 -3.66
C PHE A 196 -13.31 -16.44 -3.55
N ALA A 197 -12.78 -15.22 -3.46
CA ALA A 197 -13.60 -14.01 -3.39
C ALA A 197 -12.89 -12.82 -4.02
N VAL A 198 -13.62 -12.01 -4.79
CA VAL A 198 -13.20 -10.66 -5.17
C VAL A 198 -13.44 -9.77 -3.96
N THR A 199 -12.36 -9.20 -3.41
CA THR A 199 -12.41 -8.37 -2.20
C THR A 199 -12.13 -6.91 -2.48
N ASN A 200 -11.62 -6.58 -3.68
CA ASN A 200 -11.32 -5.20 -4.03
C ASN A 200 -11.66 -4.93 -5.51
N LEU A 201 -12.55 -3.99 -5.73
CA LEU A 201 -12.80 -3.35 -7.03
C LEU A 201 -12.64 -1.86 -6.81
N ALA A 202 -11.61 -1.25 -7.38
CA ALA A 202 -11.32 0.15 -7.13
C ALA A 202 -11.07 0.93 -8.42
N VAL A 203 -11.44 2.21 -8.39
CA VAL A 203 -11.05 3.19 -9.39
C VAL A 203 -10.56 4.44 -8.66
N ARG A 204 -9.31 4.78 -8.89
CA ARG A 204 -8.63 5.94 -8.30
C ARG A 204 -8.32 6.95 -9.39
N ALA A 205 -8.62 8.22 -9.11
CA ALA A 205 -8.19 9.37 -9.91
C ALA A 205 -7.22 10.22 -9.11
N SER A 206 -6.15 10.67 -9.72
CA SER A 206 -5.18 11.57 -9.09
C SER A 206 -4.85 12.75 -10.00
N LYS A 207 -4.48 13.86 -9.36
CA LYS A 207 -4.09 15.08 -10.06
C LYS A 207 -3.18 15.94 -9.19
N ASP A 208 -2.13 16.48 -9.80
CA ASP A 208 -1.29 17.49 -9.16
C ASP A 208 -1.98 18.85 -9.18
N ILE A 209 -2.20 19.41 -8.00
CA ILE A 209 -2.70 20.77 -7.84
C ILE A 209 -1.51 21.69 -7.65
N LYS A 210 -1.27 22.55 -8.65
CA LYS A 210 -0.22 23.55 -8.60
C LYS A 210 -0.56 24.63 -7.57
N VAL A 211 0.23 24.73 -6.51
CA VAL A 211 0.08 25.74 -5.44
C VAL A 211 0.95 26.95 -5.73
N THR A 212 2.20 26.69 -6.18
CA THR A 212 3.13 27.74 -6.64
C THR A 212 3.81 27.27 -7.93
N ASP A 213 4.68 28.10 -8.52
CA ASP A 213 5.42 27.68 -9.73
C ASP A 213 6.40 26.54 -9.49
N SER A 214 6.79 26.31 -8.23
CA SER A 214 7.75 25.28 -7.82
C SER A 214 7.17 24.21 -6.90
N PHE A 215 5.88 24.28 -6.56
CA PHE A 215 5.27 23.35 -5.62
C PHE A 215 3.84 22.95 -6.05
N SER A 216 3.60 21.66 -6.11
CA SER A 216 2.30 21.05 -6.36
C SER A 216 1.98 20.06 -5.25
N ILE A 217 0.70 19.90 -4.97
CA ILE A 217 0.18 18.89 -4.04
C ILE A 217 -0.61 17.88 -4.86
N PRO A 218 -0.18 16.60 -4.92
CA PRO A 218 -1.00 15.53 -5.46
C PRO A 218 -2.23 15.33 -4.60
N ILE A 219 -3.40 15.38 -5.21
CA ILE A 219 -4.66 15.00 -4.58
C ILE A 219 -5.23 13.79 -5.29
N PHE A 220 -6.01 12.99 -4.58
CA PHE A 220 -6.66 11.83 -5.18
C PHE A 220 -8.05 11.59 -4.59
N GLY A 221 -8.87 10.91 -5.38
CA GLY A 221 -10.12 10.32 -4.95
C GLY A 221 -10.20 8.89 -5.44
N GLU A 222 -10.70 8.00 -4.60
CA GLU A 222 -10.88 6.59 -4.90
C GLU A 222 -12.29 6.15 -4.52
N VAL A 223 -12.94 5.43 -5.42
CA VAL A 223 -14.15 4.67 -5.13
C VAL A 223 -13.77 3.20 -5.18
N SER A 224 -14.05 2.49 -4.11
CA SER A 224 -13.80 1.06 -4.05
C SER A 224 -14.98 0.28 -3.48
N ALA A 225 -15.04 -1.00 -3.79
CA ALA A 225 -16.05 -1.91 -3.30
C ALA A 225 -15.42 -3.26 -2.97
N ASN A 226 -15.89 -3.86 -1.88
CA ASN A 226 -15.60 -5.23 -1.53
C ASN A 226 -16.88 -6.06 -1.71
N PRO A 227 -17.04 -6.78 -2.85
CA PRO A 227 -18.22 -7.60 -3.10
C PRO A 227 -18.43 -8.73 -2.08
N CYS A 228 -17.32 -9.25 -1.50
CA CYS A 228 -17.39 -10.30 -0.50
C CYS A 228 -18.04 -9.83 0.80
N SER A 229 -17.67 -8.66 1.29
CA SER A 229 -18.26 -8.06 2.50
C SER A 229 -19.47 -7.18 2.21
N GLN A 230 -19.82 -6.97 0.93
CA GLN A 230 -20.91 -6.09 0.46
C GLN A 230 -20.74 -4.62 0.92
N LYS A 231 -19.50 -4.15 1.00
CA LYS A 231 -19.16 -2.78 1.40
C LYS A 231 -18.65 -1.97 0.21
N ALA A 232 -18.88 -0.67 0.23
CA ALA A 232 -18.31 0.27 -0.71
C ALA A 232 -17.75 1.48 0.04
N TYR A 233 -16.71 2.08 -0.49
CA TYR A 233 -15.95 3.14 0.15
C TYR A 233 -15.68 4.28 -0.81
N LEU A 234 -15.60 5.49 -0.27
CA LEU A 234 -15.09 6.67 -0.95
C LEU A 234 -13.92 7.21 -0.10
N VAL A 235 -12.76 7.25 -0.69
CA VAL A 235 -11.56 7.80 -0.05
C VAL A 235 -11.13 9.03 -0.83
N VAL A 236 -10.82 10.10 -0.12
CA VAL A 236 -10.13 11.27 -0.67
C VAL A 236 -8.86 11.50 0.11
N GLY A 237 -7.82 11.96 -0.55
CA GLY A 237 -6.55 12.19 0.12
C GLY A 237 -5.65 13.17 -0.63
N MET A 238 -4.58 13.53 0.05
CA MET A 238 -3.49 14.32 -0.50
C MET A 238 -2.15 13.74 -0.07
N SER A 239 -1.15 13.91 -0.92
CA SER A 239 0.22 13.46 -0.65
C SER A 239 1.12 14.67 -0.44
N LEU A 240 1.91 14.64 0.63
CA LEU A 240 2.95 15.60 0.92
C LEU A 240 4.29 14.90 0.81
N GLY A 241 5.24 15.44 0.05
CA GLY A 241 6.55 14.84 -0.16
C GLY A 241 7.66 15.87 -0.22
N LEU A 242 8.88 15.45 0.18
CA LEU A 242 10.12 16.25 0.15
C LEU A 242 11.16 15.57 -0.72
#